data_cf65ac55270da03a156e29f9f3733f6d
#
_entry.id   cf65ac55270da03a156e29f9f3733f6d
#
_cell.length_a   1.000
_cell.length_b   1.000
_cell.length_c   1.000
_cell.angle_alpha   90.00
_cell.angle_beta   90.00
_cell.angle_gamma   90.00
#
_symmetry.space_group_name_H-M   'P 1'
#
loop_
_entity.id
_entity.type
_entity.pdbx_description
1 polymer ?
#
loop_
_entity_poly.entity_id
_entity_poly.type
_entity_poly.pdbx_seq_one_letter_code
_entity_poly.pdbx_strand_id
1 'polypeptide(L)'
;MTLKKFFALLLLPLVFLAAGCGTESKQGNNAELGSLTIGLMPDTDSLPFIIAQEKGYFAEEGLQVELQQFKSAMDRDSALQSGNLDGAVSDMLAAAFAKDGGFDVKVTSMTDGSYKMIAAPGEGKVSVQALSGKEVAVSRNTIIEYVTDHILASSGMADDAIEKVVIPQIPTRLEMLQTGKLAAATLPEPMAAIAVHNGCRFVAGSDELGINPGVILFTGKAAKDKAQEIKAMYRAYNKAVDYLNHADRSEYIDIAVAKGGFPPAAKEALALPAYHSASLPKESDVTDCIAWLKDKALIKTAYGYNDVVLDLLAP
;
A
#
# COMPACT_ATOMS: atom_id res chain seq x y z
N MET A 1 -17.52 -1.82 -84.45
CA MET A 1 -16.56 -1.33 -85.50
C MET A 1 -15.36 -0.76 -84.73
N THR A 2 -14.18 -1.35 -85.04
CA THR A 2 -12.81 -0.87 -85.00
C THR A 2 -12.21 -0.47 -83.67
N LEU A 3 -11.10 -0.91 -83.25
CA LEU A 3 -9.90 -1.60 -83.75
C LEU A 3 -8.78 -1.32 -82.72
N LYS A 4 -8.21 -2.40 -82.25
CA LYS A 4 -6.88 -2.64 -81.69
C LYS A 4 -5.88 -1.48 -81.73
N LYS A 5 -5.07 -1.30 -80.67
CA LYS A 5 -3.60 -1.39 -80.79
C LYS A 5 -2.93 -1.79 -79.50
N PHE A 6 -2.20 -2.88 -79.52
CA PHE A 6 -1.14 -3.33 -78.61
C PHE A 6 0.04 -2.31 -78.61
N PHE A 7 0.56 -2.04 -77.40
CA PHE A 7 1.95 -1.61 -77.24
C PHE A 7 2.58 -2.33 -76.07
N ALA A 8 3.44 -3.28 -76.37
CA ALA A 8 4.32 -3.94 -75.43
C ALA A 8 5.52 -2.99 -75.19
N LEU A 9 5.79 -2.65 -73.92
CA LEU A 9 7.02 -1.99 -73.52
C LEU A 9 7.74 -2.84 -72.51
N LEU A 10 8.86 -3.37 -72.93
CA LEU A 10 9.85 -4.17 -72.23
C LEU A 10 10.58 -3.22 -71.24
N LEU A 11 10.51 -3.50 -69.93
CA LEU A 11 11.31 -2.79 -68.93
C LEU A 11 12.17 -3.78 -68.17
N LEU A 12 13.47 -3.65 -68.35
CA LEU A 12 14.58 -4.33 -67.63
C LEU A 12 14.50 -4.09 -66.11
N PRO A 13 14.76 -5.09 -65.26
CA PRO A 13 14.94 -4.87 -63.84
C PRO A 13 16.36 -4.41 -63.57
N LEU A 14 16.49 -3.21 -63.03
CA LEU A 14 17.73 -2.68 -62.43
C LEU A 14 17.86 -3.22 -61.00
N VAL A 15 18.76 -4.18 -60.80
CA VAL A 15 19.12 -4.70 -59.49
C VAL A 15 20.03 -3.67 -58.79
N PHE A 16 19.51 -2.95 -57.78
CA PHE A 16 20.31 -2.21 -56.83
C PHE A 16 20.70 -3.12 -55.66
N LEU A 17 21.97 -3.53 -55.63
CA LEU A 17 22.56 -4.07 -54.40
C LEU A 17 22.89 -2.85 -53.49
N ALA A 18 22.04 -2.63 -52.49
CA ALA A 18 22.36 -1.79 -51.36
C ALA A 18 22.89 -2.69 -50.23
N ALA A 19 24.20 -2.69 -50.04
CA ALA A 19 24.81 -3.19 -48.82
C ALA A 19 24.49 -2.23 -47.68
N GLY A 20 23.42 -2.52 -46.93
CA GLY A 20 23.09 -1.80 -45.71
C GLY A 20 23.74 -2.52 -44.52
N CYS A 21 24.77 -1.90 -43.92
CA CYS A 21 25.23 -2.28 -42.58
C CYS A 21 24.04 -2.16 -41.61
N GLY A 22 23.48 -3.30 -41.21
CA GLY A 22 22.53 -3.38 -40.15
C GLY A 22 23.23 -3.17 -38.81
N THR A 23 23.05 -1.98 -38.24
CA THR A 23 23.25 -1.79 -36.79
C THR A 23 22.11 -2.53 -36.12
N GLU A 24 22.38 -3.70 -35.59
CA GLU A 24 21.48 -4.37 -34.65
C GLU A 24 21.31 -3.46 -33.43
N SER A 25 20.28 -2.62 -33.43
CA SER A 25 19.74 -2.08 -32.21
C SER A 25 19.15 -3.29 -31.45
N LYS A 26 19.79 -3.67 -30.35
CA LYS A 26 19.19 -4.55 -29.34
C LYS A 26 17.98 -3.81 -28.77
N GLN A 27 16.88 -3.85 -29.46
CA GLN A 27 15.56 -3.59 -28.91
C GLN A 27 15.26 -4.80 -28.04
N GLY A 28 15.44 -4.65 -26.71
CA GLY A 28 14.96 -5.63 -25.76
C GLY A 28 13.47 -5.85 -26.04
N ASN A 29 13.13 -7.06 -26.42
CA ASN A 29 11.75 -7.54 -26.49
C ASN A 29 11.19 -7.54 -25.05
N ASN A 30 10.79 -6.40 -24.53
CA ASN A 30 9.86 -6.38 -23.40
C ASN A 30 8.52 -6.86 -23.98
N ALA A 31 8.22 -8.14 -23.84
CA ALA A 31 6.88 -8.63 -24.05
C ALA A 31 5.95 -7.77 -23.19
N GLU A 32 4.93 -7.19 -23.80
CA GLU A 32 3.93 -6.39 -23.09
C GLU A 32 3.26 -7.30 -22.07
N LEU A 33 3.46 -6.99 -20.79
CA LEU A 33 2.85 -7.71 -19.70
C LEU A 33 1.35 -7.34 -19.61
N GLY A 34 0.60 -8.13 -18.88
CA GLY A 34 -0.80 -7.83 -18.59
C GLY A 34 -0.99 -6.60 -17.70
N SER A 35 -2.14 -6.51 -17.07
CA SER A 35 -2.47 -5.42 -16.16
C SER A 35 -2.65 -5.92 -14.73
N LEU A 36 -2.41 -5.03 -13.74
CA LEU A 36 -2.74 -5.21 -12.34
C LEU A 36 -3.65 -4.09 -11.86
N THR A 37 -4.63 -4.43 -11.01
CA THR A 37 -5.46 -3.46 -10.29
C THR A 37 -5.12 -3.54 -8.80
N ILE A 38 -4.60 -2.45 -8.24
CA ILE A 38 -4.08 -2.39 -6.87
C ILE A 38 -4.86 -1.41 -6.03
N GLY A 39 -5.38 -1.87 -4.89
CA GLY A 39 -6.05 -1.04 -3.90
C GLY A 39 -5.07 -0.32 -2.99
N LEU A 40 -5.25 0.99 -2.82
CA LEU A 40 -4.42 1.86 -2.00
C LEU A 40 -5.24 2.52 -0.89
N MET A 41 -4.54 2.95 0.17
CA MET A 41 -5.08 3.73 1.27
C MET A 41 -4.45 5.13 1.29
N PRO A 42 -5.06 6.12 1.96
CA PRO A 42 -4.46 7.46 2.11
C PRO A 42 -3.39 7.44 3.22
N ASP A 43 -2.31 6.73 3.00
CA ASP A 43 -1.19 6.51 3.91
C ASP A 43 0.16 6.55 3.18
N THR A 44 1.24 6.56 3.94
CA THR A 44 2.59 6.55 3.38
C THR A 44 2.96 5.21 2.74
N ASP A 45 2.31 4.11 3.10
CA ASP A 45 2.53 2.77 2.51
C ASP A 45 2.20 2.73 1.02
N SER A 46 1.21 3.53 0.61
CA SER A 46 0.73 3.61 -0.76
C SER A 46 1.61 4.50 -1.67
N LEU A 47 2.47 5.33 -1.08
CA LEU A 47 3.20 6.35 -1.83
C LEU A 47 4.19 5.78 -2.85
N PRO A 48 4.94 4.69 -2.60
CA PRO A 48 5.80 4.09 -3.63
C PRO A 48 5.05 3.67 -4.88
N PHE A 49 3.81 3.16 -4.77
CA PHE A 49 2.97 2.83 -5.93
C PHE A 49 2.58 4.07 -6.74
N ILE A 50 2.21 5.14 -6.04
CA ILE A 50 1.84 6.41 -6.67
C ILE A 50 3.04 7.01 -7.41
N ILE A 51 4.21 7.01 -6.80
CA ILE A 51 5.44 7.48 -7.44
C ILE A 51 5.83 6.60 -8.63
N ALA A 52 5.72 5.27 -8.51
CA ALA A 52 5.98 4.37 -9.64
C ALA A 52 5.08 4.67 -10.84
N GLN A 53 3.80 4.98 -10.60
CA GLN A 53 2.85 5.38 -11.63
C GLN A 53 3.22 6.74 -12.26
N GLU A 54 3.42 7.77 -11.45
CA GLU A 54 3.64 9.15 -11.91
C GLU A 54 5.01 9.33 -12.58
N LYS A 55 6.01 8.54 -12.19
CA LYS A 55 7.34 8.52 -12.83
C LYS A 55 7.45 7.57 -14.02
N GLY A 56 6.38 6.82 -14.32
CA GLY A 56 6.35 5.89 -15.46
C GLY A 56 7.11 4.58 -15.24
N TYR A 57 7.49 4.23 -14.01
CA TYR A 57 8.29 3.04 -13.73
C TYR A 57 7.53 1.73 -14.04
N PHE A 58 6.21 1.70 -13.91
CA PHE A 58 5.42 0.55 -14.36
C PHE A 58 5.48 0.39 -15.89
N ALA A 59 5.39 1.49 -16.63
CA ALA A 59 5.49 1.46 -18.09
C ALA A 59 6.89 1.04 -18.59
N GLU A 60 7.95 1.42 -17.87
CA GLU A 60 9.32 0.95 -18.15
C GLU A 60 9.46 -0.58 -18.03
N GLU A 61 8.67 -1.19 -17.14
CA GLU A 61 8.61 -2.64 -16.97
C GLU A 61 7.62 -3.32 -17.95
N GLY A 62 6.98 -2.57 -18.86
CA GLY A 62 5.97 -3.07 -19.79
C GLY A 62 4.65 -3.45 -19.10
N LEU A 63 4.38 -2.93 -17.92
CA LEU A 63 3.23 -3.27 -17.08
C LEU A 63 2.22 -2.12 -17.04
N GLN A 64 0.94 -2.45 -17.17
CA GLN A 64 -0.15 -1.52 -16.90
C GLN A 64 -0.66 -1.72 -15.46
N VAL A 65 -0.71 -0.65 -14.65
CA VAL A 65 -1.24 -0.71 -13.30
C VAL A 65 -2.35 0.32 -13.12
N GLU A 66 -3.52 -0.15 -12.68
CA GLU A 66 -4.61 0.69 -12.22
C GLU A 66 -4.55 0.81 -10.69
N LEU A 67 -4.44 2.03 -10.17
CA LEU A 67 -4.41 2.32 -8.75
C LEU A 67 -5.77 2.82 -8.29
N GLN A 68 -6.44 2.09 -7.38
CA GLN A 68 -7.75 2.45 -6.82
C GLN A 68 -7.62 2.91 -5.37
N GLN A 69 -8.10 4.12 -5.07
CA GLN A 69 -8.03 4.72 -3.74
C GLN A 69 -9.25 4.36 -2.88
N PHE A 70 -9.00 3.92 -1.65
CA PHE A 70 -10.02 3.63 -0.65
C PHE A 70 -9.84 4.52 0.57
N LYS A 71 -10.91 4.77 1.33
CA LYS A 71 -10.87 5.58 2.55
C LYS A 71 -10.94 4.75 3.83
N SER A 72 -11.26 3.47 3.70
CA SER A 72 -11.30 2.51 4.80
C SER A 72 -10.80 1.13 4.38
N ALA A 73 -10.20 0.38 5.31
CA ALA A 73 -9.78 -1.00 5.09
C ALA A 73 -10.96 -1.90 4.70
N MET A 74 -12.14 -1.66 5.29
CA MET A 74 -13.35 -2.43 5.00
C MET A 74 -13.78 -2.32 3.52
N ASP A 75 -13.74 -1.11 2.95
CA ASP A 75 -14.10 -0.89 1.54
C ASP A 75 -13.06 -1.54 0.61
N ARG A 76 -11.76 -1.39 0.92
CA ARG A 76 -10.65 -2.03 0.19
C ARG A 76 -10.78 -3.56 0.20
N ASP A 77 -11.00 -4.15 1.36
CA ASP A 77 -11.09 -5.61 1.50
C ASP A 77 -12.35 -6.17 0.82
N SER A 78 -13.44 -5.43 0.85
CA SER A 78 -14.66 -5.77 0.10
C SER A 78 -14.42 -5.75 -1.41
N ALA A 79 -13.68 -4.76 -1.93
CA ALA A 79 -13.31 -4.69 -3.34
C ALA A 79 -12.36 -5.83 -3.75
N LEU A 80 -11.41 -6.19 -2.88
CA LEU A 80 -10.51 -7.33 -3.10
C LEU A 80 -11.29 -8.65 -3.16
N GLN A 81 -12.17 -8.89 -2.19
CA GLN A 81 -12.95 -10.14 -2.10
C GLN A 81 -13.99 -10.27 -3.21
N SER A 82 -14.50 -9.15 -3.75
CA SER A 82 -15.39 -9.15 -4.91
C SER A 82 -14.67 -9.34 -6.26
N GLY A 83 -13.33 -9.42 -6.26
CA GLY A 83 -12.53 -9.62 -7.46
C GLY A 83 -12.30 -8.34 -8.29
N ASN A 84 -12.58 -7.18 -7.73
CA ASN A 84 -12.33 -5.89 -8.37
C ASN A 84 -10.86 -5.46 -8.27
N LEU A 85 -10.07 -6.10 -7.41
CA LEU A 85 -8.65 -5.87 -7.23
C LEU A 85 -7.87 -7.17 -7.42
N ASP A 86 -6.68 -7.08 -8.00
CA ASP A 86 -5.71 -8.17 -8.02
C ASP A 86 -4.94 -8.24 -6.70
N GLY A 87 -4.61 -7.08 -6.14
CA GLY A 87 -3.87 -6.95 -4.88
C GLY A 87 -4.14 -5.62 -4.19
N ALA A 88 -3.55 -5.42 -3.03
CA ALA A 88 -3.73 -4.19 -2.25
C ALA A 88 -2.56 -3.92 -1.31
N VAL A 89 -2.34 -2.64 -0.99
CA VAL A 89 -1.66 -2.20 0.22
C VAL A 89 -2.63 -2.44 1.38
N SER A 90 -2.23 -3.29 2.33
CA SER A 90 -3.12 -3.90 3.31
C SER A 90 -2.39 -4.19 4.62
N ASP A 91 -2.90 -5.13 5.39
CA ASP A 91 -2.29 -5.55 6.64
C ASP A 91 -2.41 -7.08 6.85
N MET A 92 -1.62 -7.61 7.77
CA MET A 92 -1.56 -9.03 8.08
C MET A 92 -2.89 -9.56 8.64
N LEU A 93 -3.64 -8.70 9.34
CA LEU A 93 -4.94 -9.09 9.90
C LEU A 93 -5.95 -9.33 8.79
N ALA A 94 -5.98 -8.45 7.77
CA ALA A 94 -6.84 -8.60 6.59
C ALA A 94 -6.53 -9.91 5.86
N ALA A 95 -5.24 -10.27 5.71
CA ALA A 95 -4.83 -11.54 5.12
C ALA A 95 -5.36 -12.74 5.91
N ALA A 96 -5.24 -12.71 7.24
CA ALA A 96 -5.72 -13.79 8.12
C ALA A 96 -7.26 -13.90 8.09
N PHE A 97 -7.98 -12.78 8.14
CA PHE A 97 -9.44 -12.76 8.04
C PHE A 97 -9.96 -13.29 6.72
N ALA A 98 -9.36 -12.85 5.61
CA ALA A 98 -9.72 -13.34 4.27
C ALA A 98 -9.57 -14.87 4.21
N LYS A 99 -8.45 -15.38 4.70
CA LYS A 99 -8.15 -16.81 4.73
C LYS A 99 -9.11 -17.59 5.62
N ASP A 100 -9.41 -17.10 6.82
CA ASP A 100 -10.36 -17.73 7.75
C ASP A 100 -11.80 -17.73 7.17
N GLY A 101 -12.13 -16.72 6.36
CA GLY A 101 -13.37 -16.64 5.56
C GLY A 101 -13.37 -17.51 4.30
N GLY A 102 -12.30 -18.25 4.02
CA GLY A 102 -12.18 -19.12 2.84
C GLY A 102 -11.75 -18.41 1.55
N PHE A 103 -11.33 -17.14 1.63
CA PHE A 103 -10.83 -16.38 0.50
C PHE A 103 -9.29 -16.46 0.44
N ASP A 104 -8.76 -17.01 -0.67
CA ASP A 104 -7.31 -17.20 -0.80
C ASP A 104 -6.61 -15.88 -1.15
N VAL A 105 -5.73 -15.44 -0.25
CA VAL A 105 -4.81 -14.32 -0.43
C VAL A 105 -3.40 -14.72 -0.06
N LYS A 106 -2.42 -14.04 -0.65
CA LYS A 106 -0.99 -14.21 -0.38
C LYS A 106 -0.35 -12.87 -0.08
N VAL A 107 0.30 -12.79 1.07
CA VAL A 107 1.19 -11.69 1.42
C VAL A 107 2.50 -11.88 0.65
N THR A 108 2.93 -10.87 -0.08
CA THR A 108 4.10 -10.95 -0.95
C THR A 108 5.19 -9.93 -0.61
N SER A 109 4.88 -8.94 0.23
CA SER A 109 5.86 -8.02 0.82
C SER A 109 5.32 -7.39 2.09
N MET A 110 6.21 -6.89 2.95
CA MET A 110 5.87 -5.91 3.98
C MET A 110 5.85 -4.50 3.38
N THR A 111 5.34 -3.52 4.16
CA THR A 111 5.40 -2.09 3.88
C THR A 111 6.18 -1.35 4.98
N ASP A 112 6.40 -0.04 4.83
CA ASP A 112 7.16 0.79 5.78
C ASP A 112 6.26 1.80 6.52
N GLY A 113 4.97 1.50 6.66
CA GLY A 113 4.01 2.37 7.32
C GLY A 113 4.21 2.52 8.81
N SER A 114 3.73 3.62 9.33
CA SER A 114 3.73 3.94 10.77
C SER A 114 2.34 4.36 11.21
N TYR A 115 1.96 3.92 12.41
CA TYR A 115 0.63 4.11 12.99
C TYR A 115 0.79 4.71 14.38
N LYS A 116 0.09 5.82 14.65
CA LYS A 116 0.31 6.59 15.87
C LYS A 116 -1.00 6.88 16.60
N MET A 117 -0.98 6.73 17.90
CA MET A 117 -2.03 7.20 18.79
C MET A 117 -1.80 8.69 19.05
N ILE A 118 -2.79 9.48 18.71
CA ILE A 118 -2.77 10.94 18.79
C ILE A 118 -3.93 11.39 19.66
N ALA A 119 -3.66 12.24 20.67
CA ALA A 119 -4.67 12.85 21.52
C ALA A 119 -5.20 14.15 20.89
N ALA A 120 -6.42 14.51 21.27
CA ALA A 120 -7.09 15.75 20.85
C ALA A 120 -6.22 17.01 21.06
N PRO A 121 -6.52 18.12 20.39
CA PRO A 121 -5.80 19.37 20.55
C PRO A 121 -5.69 19.82 22.02
N GLY A 122 -4.57 20.42 22.40
CA GLY A 122 -4.34 20.88 23.76
C GLY A 122 -2.87 21.11 24.07
N GLU A 123 -2.59 21.47 25.31
CA GLU A 123 -1.24 21.75 25.79
C GLU A 123 -0.63 20.55 26.54
N GLY A 124 0.69 20.45 26.50
CA GLY A 124 1.47 19.47 27.22
C GLY A 124 1.44 18.06 26.64
N LYS A 125 2.24 17.17 27.22
CA LYS A 125 2.31 15.76 26.84
C LYS A 125 1.12 14.96 27.40
N VAL A 126 0.67 13.97 26.67
CA VAL A 126 -0.38 13.02 27.10
C VAL A 126 0.26 11.64 27.22
N SER A 127 0.12 11.01 28.38
CA SER A 127 0.51 9.60 28.52
C SER A 127 -0.62 8.68 28.08
N VAL A 128 -0.29 7.43 27.73
CA VAL A 128 -1.30 6.41 27.40
C VAL A 128 -2.28 6.21 28.56
N GLN A 129 -1.79 6.21 29.81
CA GLN A 129 -2.61 6.04 31.01
C GLN A 129 -3.66 7.16 31.19
N ALA A 130 -3.39 8.36 30.70
CA ALA A 130 -4.35 9.47 30.78
C ALA A 130 -5.58 9.27 29.88
N LEU A 131 -5.55 8.28 28.98
CA LEU A 131 -6.67 7.90 28.13
C LEU A 131 -7.61 6.85 28.76
N SER A 132 -7.32 6.37 29.98
CA SER A 132 -8.19 5.41 30.68
C SER A 132 -9.63 5.93 30.78
N GLY A 133 -10.59 5.11 30.36
CA GLY A 133 -12.02 5.43 30.31
C GLY A 133 -12.40 6.52 29.31
N LYS A 134 -11.51 6.88 28.38
CA LYS A 134 -11.79 7.91 27.35
C LYS A 134 -12.13 7.26 26.02
N GLU A 135 -12.89 8.00 25.19
CA GLU A 135 -13.22 7.65 23.83
C GLU A 135 -11.98 7.77 22.93
N VAL A 136 -11.55 6.63 22.37
CA VAL A 136 -10.43 6.56 21.43
C VAL A 136 -10.92 5.95 20.11
N ALA A 137 -10.80 6.69 19.03
CA ALA A 137 -11.23 6.21 17.72
C ALA A 137 -10.28 5.19 17.13
N VAL A 138 -10.86 4.08 16.67
CA VAL A 138 -10.17 2.98 15.99
C VAL A 138 -10.90 2.54 14.73
N SER A 139 -10.24 1.77 13.89
CA SER A 139 -10.87 0.91 12.88
C SER A 139 -10.82 -0.52 13.39
N ARG A 140 -11.97 -1.08 13.73
CA ARG A 140 -12.05 -2.41 14.34
C ARG A 140 -11.57 -3.51 13.39
N ASN A 141 -10.91 -4.53 13.95
CA ASN A 141 -10.39 -5.68 13.22
C ASN A 141 -9.40 -5.32 12.11
N THR A 142 -8.61 -4.26 12.30
CA THR A 142 -7.57 -3.82 11.38
C THR A 142 -6.27 -3.55 12.12
N ILE A 143 -5.22 -3.26 11.36
CA ILE A 143 -3.93 -2.78 11.88
C ILE A 143 -4.08 -1.65 12.93
N ILE A 144 -5.10 -0.80 12.80
CA ILE A 144 -5.35 0.31 13.73
C ILE A 144 -5.73 -0.20 15.12
N GLU A 145 -6.61 -1.19 15.22
CA GLU A 145 -6.97 -1.78 16.52
C GLU A 145 -5.81 -2.59 17.11
N TYR A 146 -5.12 -3.36 16.26
CA TYR A 146 -3.94 -4.13 16.65
C TYR A 146 -2.86 -3.23 17.28
N VAL A 147 -2.49 -2.14 16.58
CA VAL A 147 -1.50 -1.18 17.10
C VAL A 147 -2.00 -0.50 18.37
N THR A 148 -3.29 -0.14 18.45
CA THR A 148 -3.88 0.46 19.65
C THR A 148 -3.73 -0.45 20.86
N ASP A 149 -4.04 -1.74 20.72
CA ASP A 149 -3.96 -2.73 21.80
C ASP A 149 -2.51 -2.96 22.25
N HIS A 150 -1.56 -2.97 21.32
CA HIS A 150 -0.14 -3.08 21.65
C HIS A 150 0.39 -1.84 22.37
N ILE A 151 -0.07 -0.64 22.01
CA ILE A 151 0.25 0.59 22.74
C ILE A 151 -0.30 0.52 24.18
N LEU A 152 -1.54 0.10 24.35
CA LEU A 152 -2.12 -0.08 25.69
C LEU A 152 -1.33 -1.10 26.50
N ALA A 153 -1.09 -2.29 25.94
CA ALA A 153 -0.37 -3.36 26.61
C ALA A 153 1.06 -2.96 27.00
N SER A 154 1.80 -2.25 26.15
CA SER A 154 3.14 -1.72 26.44
C SER A 154 3.17 -0.75 27.61
N SER A 155 2.03 -0.12 27.90
CA SER A 155 1.83 0.82 29.00
C SER A 155 1.20 0.17 30.24
N GLY A 156 1.06 -1.16 30.27
CA GLY A 156 0.48 -1.92 31.35
C GLY A 156 -1.05 -1.78 31.45
N MET A 157 -1.72 -1.40 30.37
CA MET A 157 -3.18 -1.24 30.32
C MET A 157 -3.83 -2.40 29.54
N ALA A 158 -4.99 -2.83 30.00
CA ALA A 158 -5.82 -3.79 29.25
C ALA A 158 -6.45 -3.13 28.02
N ASP A 159 -6.86 -3.91 27.02
CA ASP A 159 -7.44 -3.42 25.77
C ASP A 159 -8.85 -2.81 25.92
N ASP A 160 -9.50 -3.08 27.05
CA ASP A 160 -10.79 -2.50 27.49
C ASP A 160 -10.62 -1.29 28.43
N ALA A 161 -9.38 -0.85 28.70
CA ALA A 161 -9.12 0.32 29.54
C ALA A 161 -9.55 1.64 28.89
N ILE A 162 -9.84 1.64 27.61
CA ILE A 162 -10.37 2.78 26.84
C ILE A 162 -11.73 2.44 26.23
N GLU A 163 -12.52 3.45 25.91
CA GLU A 163 -13.74 3.27 25.12
C GLU A 163 -13.40 3.35 23.63
N LYS A 164 -13.36 2.20 22.94
CA LYS A 164 -13.06 2.14 21.50
C LYS A 164 -14.26 2.59 20.68
N VAL A 165 -14.16 3.76 20.05
CA VAL A 165 -15.15 4.30 19.12
C VAL A 165 -14.78 3.89 17.69
N VAL A 166 -15.68 3.12 17.03
CA VAL A 166 -15.40 2.57 15.70
C VAL A 166 -15.68 3.60 14.62
N ILE A 167 -14.61 4.13 13.99
CA ILE A 167 -14.67 5.06 12.86
C ILE A 167 -13.73 4.53 11.75
N PRO A 168 -14.25 3.74 10.80
CA PRO A 168 -13.42 3.09 9.78
C PRO A 168 -12.76 4.07 8.81
N GLN A 169 -13.46 5.14 8.45
CA GLN A 169 -12.99 6.14 7.48
C GLN A 169 -11.86 6.99 8.05
N ILE A 170 -10.66 6.89 7.46
CA ILE A 170 -9.47 7.61 7.92
C ILE A 170 -9.68 9.13 7.96
N PRO A 171 -10.22 9.78 6.91
CA PRO A 171 -10.44 11.24 6.95
C PRO A 171 -11.43 11.67 8.03
N THR A 172 -12.50 10.90 8.25
CA THR A 172 -13.50 11.19 9.30
C THR A 172 -12.89 11.06 10.69
N ARG A 173 -12.05 10.04 10.92
CA ARG A 173 -11.36 9.83 12.18
C ARG A 173 -10.40 10.99 12.51
N LEU A 174 -9.67 11.47 11.50
CA LEU A 174 -8.82 12.66 11.63
C LEU A 174 -9.64 13.91 11.98
N GLU A 175 -10.73 14.17 11.24
CA GLU A 175 -11.59 15.36 11.47
C GLU A 175 -12.20 15.36 12.88
N MET A 176 -12.74 14.22 13.33
CA MET A 176 -13.35 14.12 14.66
C MET A 176 -12.32 14.31 15.78
N LEU A 177 -11.09 13.83 15.59
CA LEU A 177 -9.99 14.10 16.53
C LEU A 177 -9.66 15.59 16.58
N GLN A 178 -9.42 16.21 15.43
CA GLN A 178 -9.00 17.63 15.35
C GLN A 178 -10.07 18.59 15.86
N THR A 179 -11.34 18.22 15.78
CA THR A 179 -12.46 19.00 16.31
C THR A 179 -12.75 18.75 17.79
N GLY A 180 -11.94 17.90 18.46
CA GLY A 180 -12.08 17.60 19.88
C GLY A 180 -13.31 16.75 20.24
N LYS A 181 -13.91 16.08 19.27
CA LYS A 181 -15.04 15.14 19.49
C LYS A 181 -14.62 13.79 20.07
N LEU A 182 -13.32 13.53 20.13
CA LEU A 182 -12.70 12.31 20.62
C LEU A 182 -11.53 12.69 21.51
N ALA A 183 -11.24 11.91 22.55
CA ALA A 183 -10.07 12.13 23.39
C ALA A 183 -8.77 11.77 22.66
N ALA A 184 -8.79 10.73 21.84
CA ALA A 184 -7.67 10.31 21.00
C ALA A 184 -8.14 9.51 19.79
N ALA A 185 -7.22 9.25 18.87
CA ALA A 185 -7.43 8.35 17.72
C ALA A 185 -6.10 7.70 17.32
N THR A 186 -6.13 6.48 16.85
CA THR A 186 -5.00 5.86 16.15
C THR A 186 -5.12 6.10 14.66
N LEU A 187 -4.09 6.70 14.07
CA LEU A 187 -4.03 7.17 12.69
C LEU A 187 -2.78 6.65 11.98
N PRO A 188 -2.85 6.33 10.67
CA PRO A 188 -1.67 6.11 9.86
C PRO A 188 -0.96 7.44 9.54
N GLU A 189 0.32 7.38 9.17
CA GLU A 189 0.98 8.52 8.52
C GLU A 189 0.46 8.69 7.08
N PRO A 190 0.30 9.93 6.58
CA PRO A 190 0.66 11.20 7.19
C PRO A 190 -0.45 11.82 8.07
N MET A 191 -1.58 11.14 8.27
CA MET A 191 -2.71 11.70 9.01
C MET A 191 -2.37 12.00 10.48
N ALA A 192 -1.48 11.18 11.07
CA ALA A 192 -0.97 11.43 12.42
C ALA A 192 -0.13 12.72 12.46
N ALA A 193 0.80 12.90 11.53
CA ALA A 193 1.62 14.10 11.43
C ALA A 193 0.76 15.35 11.15
N ILE A 194 -0.25 15.27 10.29
CA ILE A 194 -1.21 16.35 10.03
C ILE A 194 -1.98 16.71 11.30
N ALA A 195 -2.42 15.72 12.08
CA ALA A 195 -3.10 15.98 13.35
C ALA A 195 -2.20 16.75 14.32
N VAL A 196 -0.94 16.33 14.46
CA VAL A 196 0.04 17.00 15.31
C VAL A 196 0.33 18.42 14.83
N HIS A 197 0.53 18.61 13.51
CA HIS A 197 0.72 19.94 12.92
C HIS A 197 -0.44 20.89 13.23
N ASN A 198 -1.66 20.36 13.30
CA ASN A 198 -2.88 21.11 13.62
C ASN A 198 -3.18 21.20 15.14
N GLY A 199 -2.19 20.93 16.00
CA GLY A 199 -2.27 21.14 17.44
C GLY A 199 -2.75 19.95 18.26
N CYS A 200 -2.96 18.77 17.64
CA CYS A 200 -3.14 17.52 18.36
C CYS A 200 -1.81 17.05 18.98
N ARG A 201 -1.87 16.11 19.93
CA ARG A 201 -0.70 15.70 20.71
C ARG A 201 -0.34 14.26 20.48
N PHE A 202 0.92 14.01 20.14
CA PHE A 202 1.45 12.65 20.04
C PHE A 202 1.39 11.94 21.40
N VAL A 203 0.99 10.68 21.40
CA VAL A 203 0.91 9.81 22.59
C VAL A 203 1.92 8.67 22.50
N ALA A 204 1.81 7.84 21.48
CA ALA A 204 2.70 6.69 21.23
C ALA A 204 2.58 6.24 19.77
N GLY A 205 3.54 5.45 19.27
CA GLY A 205 3.55 4.94 17.91
C GLY A 205 4.00 3.50 17.76
N SER A 206 3.65 2.88 16.65
CA SER A 206 4.09 1.52 16.28
C SER A 206 5.61 1.43 16.13
N ASP A 207 6.25 2.52 15.68
CA ASP A 207 7.71 2.60 15.51
C ASP A 207 8.45 2.38 16.83
N GLU A 208 7.94 2.98 17.93
CA GLU A 208 8.53 2.86 19.26
C GLU A 208 8.40 1.43 19.81
N LEU A 209 7.42 0.68 19.32
CA LEU A 209 7.19 -0.71 19.70
C LEU A 209 7.87 -1.72 18.77
N GLY A 210 8.43 -1.25 17.66
CA GLY A 210 9.06 -2.10 16.65
C GLY A 210 8.07 -3.04 15.93
N ILE A 211 6.78 -2.66 15.84
CA ILE A 211 5.72 -3.44 15.19
C ILE A 211 5.29 -2.78 13.89
N ASN A 212 5.21 -3.57 12.83
CA ASN A 212 4.69 -3.14 11.54
C ASN A 212 3.95 -4.30 10.84
N PRO A 213 2.62 -4.44 11.03
CA PRO A 213 1.83 -5.47 10.36
C PRO A 213 1.34 -5.06 8.96
N GLY A 214 1.82 -3.94 8.41
CA GLY A 214 1.51 -3.49 7.05
C GLY A 214 2.12 -4.39 5.98
N VAL A 215 1.34 -4.75 4.96
CA VAL A 215 1.77 -5.66 3.90
C VAL A 215 1.21 -5.27 2.54
N ILE A 216 1.84 -5.80 1.49
CA ILE A 216 1.27 -5.91 0.14
C ILE A 216 0.79 -7.33 -0.03
N LEU A 217 -0.47 -7.50 -0.41
CA LEU A 217 -1.04 -8.82 -0.66
C LEU A 217 -1.76 -8.89 -2.00
N PHE A 218 -1.89 -10.08 -2.51
CA PHE A 218 -2.61 -10.40 -3.76
C PHE A 218 -3.63 -11.49 -3.51
N THR A 219 -4.69 -11.52 -4.34
CA THR A 219 -5.56 -12.70 -4.40
C THR A 219 -4.75 -13.92 -4.83
N GLY A 220 -5.08 -15.11 -4.32
CA GLY A 220 -4.39 -16.35 -4.72
C GLY A 220 -4.45 -16.57 -6.23
N LYS A 221 -5.55 -16.12 -6.87
CA LYS A 221 -5.69 -16.14 -8.33
C LYS A 221 -4.65 -15.24 -9.01
N ALA A 222 -4.52 -13.98 -8.60
CA ALA A 222 -3.54 -13.06 -9.18
C ALA A 222 -2.10 -13.53 -8.92
N ALA A 223 -1.81 -13.98 -7.70
CA ALA A 223 -0.49 -14.51 -7.34
C ALA A 223 -0.06 -15.69 -8.21
N LYS A 224 -1.02 -16.51 -8.67
CA LYS A 224 -0.77 -17.63 -9.56
C LYS A 224 -0.72 -17.22 -11.04
N ASP A 225 -1.73 -16.49 -11.50
CA ASP A 225 -1.95 -16.25 -12.94
C ASP A 225 -1.17 -15.04 -13.47
N LYS A 226 -0.79 -14.10 -12.58
CA LYS A 226 -0.10 -12.84 -12.89
C LYS A 226 1.25 -12.70 -12.15
N ALA A 227 1.94 -13.81 -11.90
CA ALA A 227 3.20 -13.79 -11.14
C ALA A 227 4.30 -12.94 -11.81
N GLN A 228 4.34 -12.87 -13.15
CA GLN A 228 5.32 -12.05 -13.88
C GLN A 228 5.01 -10.55 -13.78
N GLU A 229 3.73 -10.19 -13.84
CA GLU A 229 3.23 -8.83 -13.62
C GLU A 229 3.56 -8.35 -12.19
N ILE A 230 3.36 -9.21 -11.20
CA ILE A 230 3.69 -8.89 -9.79
C ILE A 230 5.19 -8.68 -9.60
N LYS A 231 6.03 -9.51 -10.23
CA LYS A 231 7.49 -9.32 -10.22
C LYS A 231 7.89 -8.00 -10.89
N ALA A 232 7.31 -7.67 -12.04
CA ALA A 232 7.54 -6.40 -12.72
C ALA A 232 7.09 -5.21 -11.87
N MET A 233 5.93 -5.32 -11.23
CA MET A 233 5.44 -4.33 -10.28
C MET A 233 6.45 -4.08 -9.15
N TYR A 234 7.05 -5.13 -8.57
CA TYR A 234 8.05 -4.95 -7.50
C TYR A 234 9.35 -4.32 -8.00
N ARG A 235 9.78 -4.57 -9.24
CA ARG A 235 10.93 -3.85 -9.80
C ARG A 235 10.63 -2.36 -9.93
N ALA A 236 9.45 -1.99 -10.40
CA ALA A 236 9.01 -0.60 -10.48
C ALA A 236 8.82 0.04 -9.08
N TYR A 237 8.24 -0.70 -8.13
CA TYR A 237 8.13 -0.31 -6.72
C TYR A 237 9.50 0.01 -6.11
N ASN A 238 10.49 -0.85 -6.31
CA ASN A 238 11.84 -0.66 -5.78
C ASN A 238 12.53 0.58 -6.39
N LYS A 239 12.29 0.91 -7.67
CA LYS A 239 12.74 2.17 -8.28
C LYS A 239 12.09 3.39 -7.60
N ALA A 240 10.80 3.30 -7.27
CA ALA A 240 10.09 4.36 -6.58
C ALA A 240 10.57 4.53 -5.13
N VAL A 241 10.88 3.44 -4.45
CA VAL A 241 11.50 3.44 -3.11
C VAL A 241 12.85 4.15 -3.15
N ASP A 242 13.72 3.78 -4.10
CA ASP A 242 15.02 4.44 -4.27
C ASP A 242 14.86 5.94 -4.56
N TYR A 243 13.94 6.31 -5.44
CA TYR A 243 13.61 7.71 -5.72
C TYR A 243 13.16 8.45 -4.45
N LEU A 244 12.21 7.92 -3.68
CA LEU A 244 11.67 8.58 -2.48
C LEU A 244 12.72 8.77 -1.38
N ASN A 245 13.70 7.87 -1.26
CA ASN A 245 14.77 7.96 -0.28
C ASN A 245 15.84 9.00 -0.64
N HIS A 246 15.95 9.43 -1.91
CA HIS A 246 17.00 10.32 -2.38
C HIS A 246 16.50 11.66 -2.96
N ALA A 247 15.22 11.72 -3.36
CA ALA A 247 14.64 12.91 -3.97
C ALA A 247 14.43 14.06 -2.95
N ASP A 248 14.62 15.28 -3.41
CA ASP A 248 14.22 16.45 -2.64
C ASP A 248 12.69 16.46 -2.45
N ARG A 249 12.25 16.90 -1.26
CA ARG A 249 10.82 16.97 -0.92
C ARG A 249 9.98 17.68 -2.00
N SER A 250 10.50 18.75 -2.59
CA SER A 250 9.82 19.52 -3.63
C SER A 250 9.48 18.71 -4.88
N GLU A 251 10.16 17.60 -5.12
CA GLU A 251 9.97 16.77 -6.31
C GLU A 251 8.78 15.80 -6.20
N TYR A 252 8.36 15.45 -4.97
CA TYR A 252 7.29 14.47 -4.76
C TYR A 252 6.10 15.00 -3.96
N ILE A 253 6.24 16.10 -3.20
CA ILE A 253 5.19 16.51 -2.25
C ILE A 253 3.87 16.85 -2.93
N ASP A 254 3.90 17.51 -4.08
CA ASP A 254 2.69 17.84 -4.83
C ASP A 254 2.01 16.59 -5.41
N ILE A 255 2.80 15.61 -5.87
CA ILE A 255 2.31 14.30 -6.31
C ILE A 255 1.66 13.58 -5.13
N ALA A 256 2.35 13.49 -3.99
CA ALA A 256 1.86 12.83 -2.79
C ALA A 256 0.51 13.39 -2.33
N VAL A 257 0.37 14.72 -2.30
CA VAL A 257 -0.89 15.37 -1.89
C VAL A 257 -1.98 15.17 -2.94
N ALA A 258 -1.68 15.37 -4.22
CA ALA A 258 -2.69 15.33 -5.26
C ALA A 258 -3.19 13.89 -5.54
N LYS A 259 -2.31 12.89 -5.44
CA LYS A 259 -2.58 11.50 -5.82
C LYS A 259 -2.72 10.56 -4.63
N GLY A 260 -2.14 10.89 -3.48
CA GLY A 260 -2.21 10.08 -2.26
C GLY A 260 -3.51 10.23 -1.47
N GLY A 261 -4.41 11.12 -1.88
CA GLY A 261 -5.64 11.40 -1.13
C GLY A 261 -5.39 12.12 0.20
N PHE A 262 -4.28 12.83 0.31
CA PHE A 262 -3.89 13.54 1.53
C PHE A 262 -4.54 14.93 1.59
N PRO A 263 -4.92 15.41 2.79
CA PRO A 263 -5.30 16.80 2.97
C PRO A 263 -4.17 17.76 2.56
N PRO A 264 -4.49 19.02 2.13
CA PRO A 264 -3.47 20.00 1.75
C PRO A 264 -2.40 20.26 2.82
N ALA A 265 -2.75 20.13 4.09
CA ALA A 265 -1.82 20.26 5.23
C ALA A 265 -0.66 19.25 5.20
N ALA A 266 -0.79 18.15 4.44
CA ALA A 266 0.31 17.20 4.22
C ALA A 266 1.52 17.87 3.54
N LYS A 267 1.31 18.96 2.77
CA LYS A 267 2.44 19.73 2.18
C LYS A 267 3.44 20.22 3.22
N GLU A 268 3.00 20.48 4.43
CA GLU A 268 3.84 20.97 5.52
C GLU A 268 4.19 19.84 6.50
N ALA A 269 3.23 18.97 6.80
CA ALA A 269 3.33 17.96 7.86
C ALA A 269 3.96 16.64 7.43
N LEU A 270 3.88 16.24 6.13
CA LEU A 270 4.35 14.92 5.68
C LEU A 270 5.85 14.73 5.97
N ALA A 271 6.17 13.73 6.74
CA ALA A 271 7.50 13.13 6.84
C ALA A 271 7.43 11.71 6.27
N LEU A 272 8.37 11.37 5.39
CA LEU A 272 8.44 10.02 4.85
C LEU A 272 9.19 9.10 5.82
N PRO A 273 8.80 7.82 5.92
CA PRO A 273 9.64 6.82 6.54
C PRO A 273 10.91 6.59 5.69
N ALA A 274 11.90 5.91 6.25
CA ALA A 274 12.93 5.31 5.43
C ALA A 274 12.31 4.11 4.73
N TYR A 275 12.11 4.21 3.42
CA TYR A 275 11.54 3.11 2.64
C TYR A 275 12.58 2.03 2.37
N HIS A 276 12.14 0.78 2.38
CA HIS A 276 12.95 -0.39 2.02
C HIS A 276 12.42 -1.01 0.72
N SER A 277 13.35 -1.58 -0.05
CA SER A 277 12.94 -2.43 -1.18
C SER A 277 12.02 -3.54 -0.69
N ALA A 278 11.10 -3.96 -1.56
CA ALA A 278 10.15 -5.02 -1.25
C ALA A 278 10.85 -6.23 -0.61
N SER A 279 10.35 -6.66 0.53
CA SER A 279 10.88 -7.76 1.33
C SER A 279 9.75 -8.51 2.04
N LEU A 280 9.95 -9.79 2.29
CA LEU A 280 8.96 -10.59 3.00
C LEU A 280 8.88 -10.15 4.47
N PRO A 281 7.70 -10.24 5.10
CA PRO A 281 7.55 -9.99 6.54
C PRO A 281 8.35 -11.00 7.35
N LYS A 282 8.76 -10.62 8.55
CA LYS A 282 9.40 -11.56 9.48
C LYS A 282 8.38 -12.58 9.97
N GLU A 283 8.83 -13.80 10.21
CA GLU A 283 7.96 -14.87 10.74
C GLU A 283 7.38 -14.51 12.12
N SER A 284 8.14 -13.79 12.97
CA SER A 284 7.67 -13.27 14.25
C SER A 284 6.46 -12.36 14.08
N ASP A 285 6.48 -11.43 13.13
CA ASP A 285 5.43 -10.43 12.94
C ASP A 285 4.12 -11.10 12.47
N VAL A 286 4.23 -12.12 11.62
CA VAL A 286 3.10 -12.95 11.20
C VAL A 286 2.54 -13.73 12.39
N THR A 287 3.41 -14.36 13.17
CA THR A 287 3.03 -15.17 14.35
C THR A 287 2.32 -14.32 15.40
N ASP A 288 2.84 -13.12 15.68
CA ASP A 288 2.25 -12.20 16.66
C ASP A 288 0.86 -11.71 16.23
N CYS A 289 0.68 -11.37 14.94
CA CYS A 289 -0.64 -11.01 14.42
C CYS A 289 -1.65 -12.16 14.53
N ILE A 290 -1.25 -13.38 14.17
CA ILE A 290 -2.10 -14.56 14.24
C ILE A 290 -2.44 -14.90 15.71
N ALA A 291 -1.49 -14.78 16.63
CA ALA A 291 -1.71 -14.98 18.06
C ALA A 291 -2.74 -13.99 18.61
N TRP A 292 -2.56 -12.68 18.33
CA TRP A 292 -3.51 -11.64 18.75
C TRP A 292 -4.93 -11.91 18.24
N LEU A 293 -5.08 -12.32 16.97
CA LEU A 293 -6.39 -12.68 16.39
C LEU A 293 -7.01 -13.91 17.07
N LYS A 294 -6.20 -14.90 17.41
CA LYS A 294 -6.64 -16.11 18.11
C LYS A 294 -7.06 -15.82 19.53
N ASP A 295 -6.27 -15.05 20.27
CA ASP A 295 -6.56 -14.69 21.67
C ASP A 295 -7.87 -13.92 21.81
N LYS A 296 -8.20 -13.11 20.79
CA LYS A 296 -9.47 -12.40 20.70
C LYS A 296 -10.61 -13.23 20.09
N ALA A 297 -10.38 -14.49 19.75
CA ALA A 297 -11.34 -15.37 19.09
C ALA A 297 -11.91 -14.79 17.78
N LEU A 298 -11.12 -14.00 17.07
CA LEU A 298 -11.50 -13.34 15.82
C LEU A 298 -11.31 -14.24 14.59
N ILE A 299 -10.42 -15.23 14.66
CA ILE A 299 -10.23 -16.28 13.65
C ILE A 299 -10.32 -17.65 14.29
N LYS A 300 -10.74 -18.66 13.52
CA LYS A 300 -10.91 -20.05 14.00
C LYS A 300 -9.60 -20.83 13.91
N THR A 301 -8.81 -20.59 12.86
CA THR A 301 -7.60 -21.35 12.55
C THR A 301 -6.35 -20.53 12.89
N ALA A 302 -5.35 -21.17 13.50
CA ALA A 302 -4.02 -20.60 13.63
C ALA A 302 -3.24 -20.90 12.34
N TYR A 303 -3.06 -19.88 11.50
CA TYR A 303 -2.29 -19.97 10.27
C TYR A 303 -0.79 -19.82 10.56
N GLY A 304 0.03 -20.67 9.94
CA GLY A 304 1.48 -20.50 9.94
C GLY A 304 1.96 -19.53 8.85
N TYR A 305 3.23 -19.16 8.94
CA TYR A 305 3.87 -18.26 7.97
C TYR A 305 3.62 -18.67 6.51
N ASN A 306 3.92 -19.93 6.18
CA ASN A 306 3.78 -20.45 4.81
C ASN A 306 2.33 -20.58 4.32
N ASP A 307 1.37 -20.50 5.21
CA ASP A 307 -0.05 -20.48 4.83
C ASP A 307 -0.46 -19.15 4.20
N VAL A 308 0.14 -18.06 4.65
CA VAL A 308 -0.24 -16.69 4.26
C VAL A 308 0.80 -15.97 3.42
N VAL A 309 2.10 -16.28 3.55
CA VAL A 309 3.20 -15.62 2.81
C VAL A 309 3.59 -16.43 1.59
N LEU A 310 3.83 -15.73 0.48
CA LEU A 310 4.34 -16.29 -0.77
C LEU A 310 5.47 -15.40 -1.30
N ASP A 311 6.64 -16.00 -1.54
CA ASP A 311 7.76 -15.29 -2.15
C ASP A 311 7.55 -15.14 -3.67
N LEU A 312 7.30 -13.92 -4.11
CA LEU A 312 7.28 -13.49 -5.51
C LEU A 312 8.36 -12.42 -5.78
N LEU A 313 9.30 -12.21 -4.84
CA LEU A 313 10.35 -11.20 -4.96
C LEU A 313 11.59 -11.75 -5.66
N ALA A 314 11.80 -13.04 -5.61
CA ALA A 314 12.93 -13.69 -6.30
C ALA A 314 12.83 -13.48 -7.83
N PRO A 315 13.96 -13.22 -8.50
CA PRO A 315 14.04 -12.93 -9.93
C PRO A 315 13.52 -14.06 -10.83
#